data_4bb8c74bff87e483502691365cdde852
#
_entry.id   4bb8c74bff87e483502691365cdde852
#
_cell.length_a   1.000
_cell.length_b   1.000
_cell.length_c   1.000
_cell.angle_alpha   90.00
_cell.angle_beta   90.00
_cell.angle_gamma   90.00
#
_symmetry.space_group_name_H-M   'P 1'
#
loop_
_entity.id
_entity.type
_entity.pdbx_description
1 polymer ?
#
loop_
_entity_poly.entity_id
_entity_poly.type
_entity_poly.pdbx_seq_one_letter_code
_entity_poly.pdbx_strand_id
1 'polypeptide(L)'
;MGKVISFLNFKGGVGKSTSTVNTAKALHDMGYQVLVIDADAQGNSSKMMGKKLNDNLTETLYEILTKGLEADEAIYLDQEKEGSFNYIPSSPKLDNAESDLSSMVGREFILKNALKPVSQDYDFILIDCAPSSGWVSMNAMMASDYLIVPLNGEPFAVDGMGKIIQRYKEIKALKNNFNEDLQILGYVFTLIRKCGLHDDAKAALATQHEKYGWPGSIFNTEIKQNVCLAESGARRTNVFDYAEMLPDNNFMNRNKKATCMKAAEQYKELAMEILQRVGMRQPIESNE
;
A
#
# COMPACT_ATOMS: atom_id res chain seq x y z
N MET A 1 3.96 11.30 15.46
CA MET A 1 4.32 9.98 14.89
C MET A 1 3.39 9.72 13.70
N GLY A 2 3.96 9.48 12.53
CA GLY A 2 3.19 9.22 11.31
C GLY A 2 2.29 8.00 11.43
N LYS A 3 1.24 7.94 10.62
CA LYS A 3 0.33 6.80 10.55
C LYS A 3 0.90 5.73 9.64
N VAL A 4 1.13 4.54 10.17
CA VAL A 4 1.63 3.39 9.40
C VAL A 4 0.46 2.56 8.91
N ILE A 5 0.32 2.43 7.58
CA ILE A 5 -0.80 1.76 6.92
C ILE A 5 -0.27 0.70 5.96
N SER A 6 -0.61 -0.57 6.18
CA SER A 6 -0.27 -1.65 5.25
C SER A 6 -1.43 -1.95 4.29
N PHE A 7 -1.11 -2.06 3.02
CA PHE A 7 -2.00 -2.63 2.00
C PHE A 7 -1.75 -4.13 1.93
N LEU A 8 -2.64 -4.92 2.52
CA LEU A 8 -2.45 -6.36 2.72
C LEU A 8 -3.58 -7.17 2.10
N ASN A 9 -3.21 -8.15 1.30
CA ASN A 9 -4.08 -9.28 0.91
C ASN A 9 -3.19 -10.45 0.48
N PHE A 10 -3.51 -11.65 0.94
CA PHE A 10 -2.76 -12.88 0.60
C PHE A 10 -3.09 -13.40 -0.81
N LYS A 11 -4.08 -12.82 -1.49
CA LYS A 11 -4.35 -13.05 -2.91
C LYS A 11 -3.48 -12.13 -3.76
N GLY A 12 -2.83 -12.67 -4.79
CA GLY A 12 -2.10 -11.90 -5.80
C GLY A 12 -3.06 -11.18 -6.77
N GLY A 13 -2.58 -10.10 -7.40
CA GLY A 13 -3.32 -9.44 -8.47
C GLY A 13 -4.55 -8.62 -8.04
N VAL A 14 -4.68 -8.30 -6.75
CA VAL A 14 -5.79 -7.47 -6.22
C VAL A 14 -5.47 -5.98 -6.19
N GLY A 15 -4.42 -5.53 -6.87
CA GLY A 15 -4.07 -4.11 -6.97
C GLY A 15 -3.38 -3.52 -5.74
N LYS A 16 -2.74 -4.29 -4.85
CA LYS A 16 -2.02 -3.78 -3.67
C LYS A 16 -1.01 -2.71 -4.05
N SER A 17 0.02 -3.06 -4.82
CA SER A 17 1.11 -2.14 -5.22
C SER A 17 0.58 -0.90 -5.94
N THR A 18 -0.35 -1.10 -6.88
CA THR A 18 -0.98 0.00 -7.60
C THR A 18 -1.73 0.94 -6.63
N SER A 19 -2.45 0.37 -5.66
CA SER A 19 -3.18 1.18 -4.67
C SER A 19 -2.22 1.88 -3.72
N THR A 20 -1.17 1.21 -3.23
CA THR A 20 -0.19 1.81 -2.33
C THR A 20 0.47 3.03 -2.97
N VAL A 21 1.05 2.87 -4.18
CA VAL A 21 1.81 3.94 -4.83
C VAL A 21 0.89 5.11 -5.25
N ASN A 22 -0.29 4.83 -5.80
CA ASN A 22 -1.19 5.91 -6.23
C ASN A 22 -1.86 6.62 -5.03
N THR A 23 -2.14 5.92 -3.93
CA THR A 23 -2.59 6.56 -2.67
C THR A 23 -1.48 7.42 -2.07
N ALA A 24 -0.23 6.93 -2.08
CA ALA A 24 0.93 7.71 -1.64
C ALA A 24 1.07 9.02 -2.43
N LYS A 25 0.99 8.93 -3.77
CA LYS A 25 1.04 10.12 -4.63
C LYS A 25 -0.11 11.09 -4.33
N ALA A 26 -1.33 10.59 -4.16
CA ALA A 26 -2.48 11.43 -3.82
C ALA A 26 -2.28 12.16 -2.47
N LEU A 27 -1.79 11.46 -1.44
CA LEU A 27 -1.49 12.06 -0.14
C LEU A 27 -0.35 13.08 -0.23
N HIS A 28 0.70 12.75 -0.98
CA HIS A 28 1.83 13.65 -1.21
C HIS A 28 1.37 14.95 -1.92
N ASP A 29 0.54 14.83 -2.97
CA ASP A 29 -0.02 15.98 -3.69
C ASP A 29 -0.98 16.83 -2.84
N MET A 30 -1.51 16.25 -1.75
CA MET A 30 -2.27 16.98 -0.72
C MET A 30 -1.37 17.64 0.35
N GLY A 31 -0.04 17.58 0.20
CA GLY A 31 0.94 18.23 1.08
C GLY A 31 1.43 17.40 2.26
N TYR A 32 1.11 16.09 2.34
CA TYR A 32 1.61 15.22 3.39
C TYR A 32 3.01 14.68 3.09
N GLN A 33 3.82 14.52 4.14
CA GLN A 33 5.08 13.79 4.04
C GLN A 33 4.81 12.29 4.03
N VAL A 34 5.18 11.62 2.94
CA VAL A 34 4.86 10.20 2.72
C VAL A 34 6.13 9.37 2.50
N LEU A 35 6.19 8.24 3.20
CA LEU A 35 7.18 7.18 2.94
C LEU A 35 6.44 5.94 2.43
N VAL A 36 6.91 5.35 1.33
CA VAL A 36 6.43 4.04 0.85
C VAL A 36 7.47 2.97 1.13
N ILE A 37 7.03 1.81 1.62
CA ILE A 37 7.88 0.63 1.84
C ILE A 37 7.36 -0.49 0.96
N ASP A 38 8.22 -1.02 0.09
CA ASP A 38 7.90 -2.15 -0.77
C ASP A 38 8.34 -3.46 -0.11
N ALA A 39 7.38 -4.19 0.45
CA ALA A 39 7.58 -5.44 1.15
C ALA A 39 7.21 -6.69 0.30
N ASP A 40 7.25 -6.57 -1.03
CA ASP A 40 7.08 -7.67 -1.96
C ASP A 40 8.38 -7.89 -2.75
N ALA A 41 8.94 -9.10 -2.75
CA ALA A 41 10.15 -9.46 -3.51
C ALA A 41 10.01 -9.17 -5.01
N GLN A 42 8.78 -9.17 -5.55
CA GLN A 42 8.50 -8.76 -6.92
C GLN A 42 8.79 -7.28 -7.18
N GLY A 43 8.79 -6.45 -6.14
CA GLY A 43 9.21 -5.06 -6.17
C GLY A 43 8.40 -4.19 -7.13
N ASN A 44 7.10 -4.41 -7.21
CA ASN A 44 6.25 -3.67 -8.15
C ASN A 44 6.13 -2.19 -7.76
N SER A 45 5.99 -1.88 -6.48
CA SER A 45 5.97 -0.50 -5.97
C SER A 45 7.31 0.20 -6.22
N SER A 46 8.44 -0.47 -5.94
CA SER A 46 9.78 0.06 -6.21
C SER A 46 9.98 0.39 -7.69
N LYS A 47 9.52 -0.49 -8.59
CA LYS A 47 9.58 -0.25 -10.04
C LYS A 47 8.73 0.94 -10.46
N MET A 48 7.56 1.12 -9.89
CA MET A 48 6.67 2.27 -10.17
C MET A 48 7.26 3.58 -9.66
N MET A 49 8.13 3.54 -8.65
CA MET A 49 8.89 4.69 -8.14
C MET A 49 10.26 4.87 -8.82
N GLY A 50 10.47 4.22 -9.97
CA GLY A 50 11.66 4.40 -10.81
C GLY A 50 12.86 3.53 -10.45
N LYS A 51 12.81 2.73 -9.38
CA LYS A 51 13.95 1.91 -8.96
C LYS A 51 14.17 0.72 -9.91
N LYS A 52 15.40 0.55 -10.34
CA LYS A 52 15.86 -0.67 -11.01
C LYS A 52 16.32 -1.66 -9.95
N LEU A 53 15.54 -2.70 -9.73
CA LEU A 53 15.91 -3.77 -8.79
C LEU A 53 16.97 -4.69 -9.40
N ASN A 54 18.00 -4.98 -8.63
CA ASN A 54 19.02 -5.99 -8.95
C ASN A 54 19.58 -6.55 -7.64
N ASP A 55 20.26 -7.69 -7.71
CA ASP A 55 20.82 -8.38 -6.53
C ASP A 55 21.97 -7.65 -5.85
N ASN A 56 22.52 -6.61 -6.48
CA ASN A 56 23.62 -5.82 -5.93
C ASN A 56 23.13 -4.64 -5.06
N LEU A 57 21.80 -4.43 -4.96
CA LEU A 57 21.27 -3.43 -4.01
C LEU A 57 21.55 -3.90 -2.58
N THR A 58 22.06 -3.00 -1.76
CA THR A 58 22.44 -3.24 -0.36
C THR A 58 21.71 -2.36 0.64
N GLU A 59 20.90 -1.42 0.17
CA GLU A 59 20.12 -0.48 0.98
C GLU A 59 18.65 -0.68 0.66
N THR A 60 18.10 -1.80 1.15
CA THR A 60 16.71 -2.23 0.86
C THR A 60 16.04 -2.76 2.10
N LEU A 61 14.73 -3.02 2.00
CA LEU A 61 13.98 -3.64 3.09
C LEU A 61 14.59 -4.99 3.54
N TYR A 62 15.22 -5.75 2.61
CA TYR A 62 15.86 -7.01 2.98
C TYR A 62 16.99 -6.80 3.98
N GLU A 63 17.87 -5.82 3.75
CA GLU A 63 18.98 -5.52 4.64
C GLU A 63 18.49 -4.96 5.99
N ILE A 64 17.43 -4.18 6.01
CA ILE A 64 16.79 -3.75 7.28
C ILE A 64 16.33 -4.98 8.08
N LEU A 65 15.62 -5.91 7.43
CA LEU A 65 15.04 -7.07 8.11
C LEU A 65 16.07 -8.10 8.54
N THR A 66 17.18 -8.27 7.80
CA THR A 66 18.11 -9.42 8.01
C THR A 66 19.50 -9.04 8.46
N LYS A 67 19.91 -7.78 8.27
CA LYS A 67 21.29 -7.33 8.58
C LYS A 67 21.36 -6.15 9.54
N GLY A 68 20.20 -5.64 10.00
CA GLY A 68 20.15 -4.54 10.94
C GLY A 68 20.54 -3.19 10.33
N LEU A 69 20.33 -3.02 9.01
CA LEU A 69 20.49 -1.71 8.36
C LEU A 69 19.45 -0.73 8.97
N GLU A 70 19.90 0.47 9.28
CA GLU A 70 18.99 1.52 9.77
C GLU A 70 18.03 1.99 8.63
N ALA A 71 16.80 2.35 8.99
CA ALA A 71 15.79 2.64 7.98
C ALA A 71 16.12 3.89 7.14
N ASP A 72 16.75 4.91 7.73
CA ASP A 72 17.17 6.14 7.07
C ASP A 72 18.22 5.89 5.97
N GLU A 73 19.12 4.91 6.16
CA GLU A 73 20.11 4.52 5.16
C GLU A 73 19.47 3.88 3.90
N ALA A 74 18.26 3.31 4.05
CA ALA A 74 17.52 2.65 2.96
C ALA A 74 16.45 3.55 2.32
N ILE A 75 16.34 4.81 2.74
CA ILE A 75 15.37 5.75 2.17
C ILE A 75 15.91 6.39 0.90
N TYR A 76 15.17 6.24 -0.19
CA TYR A 76 15.45 6.83 -1.49
C TYR A 76 14.43 7.91 -1.83
N LEU A 77 14.91 8.92 -2.56
CA LEU A 77 14.10 9.93 -3.21
C LEU A 77 14.61 10.07 -4.65
N ASP A 78 13.73 10.02 -5.63
CA ASP A 78 14.10 10.35 -7.02
C ASP A 78 14.14 11.87 -7.17
N GLN A 79 15.32 12.46 -6.95
CA GLN A 79 15.53 13.91 -7.01
C GLN A 79 15.40 14.49 -8.43
N GLU A 80 15.50 13.65 -9.46
CA GLU A 80 15.35 14.10 -10.86
C GLU A 80 13.88 14.21 -11.27
N LYS A 81 12.96 13.66 -10.46
CA LYS A 81 11.54 13.64 -10.75
C LYS A 81 10.78 14.58 -9.82
N GLU A 82 10.21 15.65 -10.39
CA GLU A 82 9.33 16.55 -9.67
C GLU A 82 8.11 15.81 -9.09
N GLY A 83 7.73 16.12 -7.85
CA GLY A 83 6.62 15.47 -7.17
C GLY A 83 6.88 14.01 -6.75
N SER A 84 8.16 13.60 -6.68
CA SER A 84 8.55 12.32 -6.09
C SER A 84 8.45 12.36 -4.57
N PHE A 85 8.27 11.21 -3.96
CA PHE A 85 8.21 11.03 -2.51
C PHE A 85 9.14 9.90 -2.08
N ASN A 86 9.45 9.88 -0.78
CA ASN A 86 10.42 8.95 -0.21
C ASN A 86 9.94 7.51 -0.24
N TYR A 87 10.86 6.56 -0.45
CA TYR A 87 10.55 5.14 -0.41
C TYR A 87 11.73 4.27 0.04
N ILE A 88 11.41 3.13 0.68
CA ILE A 88 12.35 2.04 0.95
C ILE A 88 12.08 0.95 -0.09
N PRO A 89 13.05 0.64 -0.96
CA PRO A 89 12.86 -0.32 -2.04
C PRO A 89 12.86 -1.76 -1.53
N SER A 90 12.19 -2.61 -2.30
CA SER A 90 12.28 -4.05 -2.21
C SER A 90 13.60 -4.59 -2.76
N SER A 91 13.84 -5.86 -2.53
CA SER A 91 14.91 -6.65 -3.16
C SER A 91 14.40 -8.04 -3.53
N PRO A 92 14.85 -8.64 -4.64
CA PRO A 92 14.60 -10.06 -4.93
C PRO A 92 15.05 -10.99 -3.79
N LYS A 93 16.02 -10.57 -2.98
CA LYS A 93 16.48 -11.31 -1.79
C LYS A 93 15.39 -11.47 -0.72
N LEU A 94 14.30 -10.67 -0.74
CA LEU A 94 13.18 -10.83 0.19
C LEU A 94 12.52 -12.21 0.11
N ASP A 95 12.64 -12.92 -1.01
CA ASP A 95 12.20 -14.32 -1.11
C ASP A 95 12.96 -15.24 -0.12
N ASN A 96 14.20 -14.91 0.23
CA ASN A 96 15.01 -15.64 1.21
C ASN A 96 14.78 -15.16 2.66
N ALA A 97 14.18 -13.99 2.85
CA ALA A 97 14.00 -13.39 4.17
C ALA A 97 13.20 -14.29 5.13
N GLU A 98 12.29 -15.13 4.62
CA GLU A 98 11.52 -16.09 5.41
C GLU A 98 12.45 -17.09 6.13
N SER A 99 13.50 -17.60 5.43
CA SER A 99 14.50 -18.48 6.00
C SER A 99 15.41 -17.74 6.99
N ASP A 100 15.90 -16.56 6.56
CA ASP A 100 16.87 -15.78 7.35
C ASP A 100 16.26 -15.30 8.68
N LEU A 101 15.01 -14.87 8.65
CA LEU A 101 14.28 -14.44 9.84
C LEU A 101 13.89 -15.60 10.77
N SER A 102 13.76 -16.82 10.26
CA SER A 102 13.22 -17.97 11.02
C SER A 102 13.94 -18.24 12.32
N SER A 103 15.25 -18.00 12.37
CA SER A 103 16.12 -18.23 13.55
C SER A 103 16.32 -16.99 14.43
N MET A 104 15.83 -15.82 14.04
CA MET A 104 16.05 -14.57 14.75
C MET A 104 15.07 -14.41 15.93
N VAL A 105 15.56 -13.99 17.08
CA VAL A 105 14.73 -13.65 18.25
C VAL A 105 14.10 -12.27 18.03
N GLY A 106 12.80 -12.13 18.29
CA GLY A 106 12.08 -10.87 18.12
C GLY A 106 11.90 -10.44 16.67
N ARG A 107 12.03 -11.41 15.74
CA ARG A 107 11.93 -11.19 14.29
C ARG A 107 10.67 -10.47 13.80
N GLU A 108 9.58 -10.59 14.53
CA GLU A 108 8.31 -9.93 14.26
C GLU A 108 8.33 -8.42 14.48
N PHE A 109 9.30 -7.90 15.24
CA PHE A 109 9.38 -6.49 15.64
C PHE A 109 10.46 -5.69 14.87
N ILE A 110 11.22 -6.33 13.98
CA ILE A 110 12.40 -5.71 13.35
C ILE A 110 12.02 -4.46 12.59
N LEU A 111 11.07 -4.55 11.65
CA LEU A 111 10.63 -3.40 10.85
C LEU A 111 10.06 -2.29 11.74
N LYS A 112 9.22 -2.65 12.71
CA LYS A 112 8.65 -1.70 13.66
C LYS A 112 9.74 -0.91 14.40
N ASN A 113 10.78 -1.60 14.88
CA ASN A 113 11.88 -0.96 15.60
C ASN A 113 12.73 -0.08 14.65
N ALA A 114 12.99 -0.55 13.44
CA ALA A 114 13.73 0.20 12.43
C ALA A 114 13.01 1.49 12.00
N LEU A 115 11.67 1.51 11.99
CA LEU A 115 10.89 2.69 11.62
C LEU A 115 10.78 3.75 12.73
N LYS A 116 11.03 3.40 14.00
CA LYS A 116 10.89 4.35 15.13
C LYS A 116 11.67 5.67 14.94
N PRO A 117 12.96 5.64 14.54
CA PRO A 117 13.75 6.87 14.40
C PRO A 117 13.17 7.82 13.34
N VAL A 118 12.68 7.28 12.22
CA VAL A 118 12.23 8.05 11.05
C VAL A 118 10.73 8.37 11.06
N SER A 119 9.94 7.73 11.92
CA SER A 119 8.47 7.82 11.87
C SER A 119 7.88 9.19 12.19
N GLN A 120 8.65 10.07 12.83
CA GLN A 120 8.21 11.45 13.12
C GLN A 120 8.41 12.42 11.94
N ASP A 121 9.20 12.03 10.93
CA ASP A 121 9.48 12.84 9.75
C ASP A 121 8.40 12.67 8.67
N TYR A 122 7.48 11.73 8.88
CA TYR A 122 6.41 11.41 7.95
C TYR A 122 5.03 11.51 8.60
N ASP A 123 4.05 12.00 7.83
CA ASP A 123 2.63 11.95 8.20
C ASP A 123 2.06 10.56 7.96
N PHE A 124 2.50 9.93 6.87
CA PHE A 124 2.10 8.59 6.46
C PHE A 124 3.28 7.72 6.06
N ILE A 125 3.26 6.47 6.54
CA ILE A 125 4.14 5.39 6.07
C ILE A 125 3.23 4.33 5.47
N LEU A 126 3.30 4.11 4.15
CA LEU A 126 2.48 3.13 3.45
C LEU A 126 3.31 1.90 3.10
N ILE A 127 2.85 0.71 3.47
CA ILE A 127 3.56 -0.55 3.22
C ILE A 127 2.80 -1.38 2.19
N ASP A 128 3.44 -1.67 1.05
CA ASP A 128 2.95 -2.62 0.05
C ASP A 128 3.36 -4.04 0.42
N CYS A 129 2.42 -4.87 0.84
CA CYS A 129 2.71 -6.21 1.33
C CYS A 129 2.69 -7.25 0.21
N ALA A 130 3.60 -8.25 0.29
CA ALA A 130 3.57 -9.44 -0.55
C ALA A 130 2.24 -10.22 -0.40
N PRO A 131 1.85 -11.05 -1.39
CA PRO A 131 0.69 -11.93 -1.31
C PRO A 131 1.00 -13.19 -0.46
N SER A 132 1.61 -13.02 0.70
CA SER A 132 2.03 -14.10 1.59
C SER A 132 1.69 -13.79 3.05
N SER A 133 1.66 -14.81 3.89
CA SER A 133 1.44 -14.69 5.33
C SER A 133 2.72 -14.91 6.14
N GLY A 134 3.89 -14.79 5.51
CA GLY A 134 5.18 -15.05 6.12
C GLY A 134 5.70 -13.93 7.02
N TRP A 135 7.00 -14.02 7.39
CA TRP A 135 7.63 -13.10 8.34
C TRP A 135 7.72 -11.67 7.85
N VAL A 136 7.90 -11.46 6.53
CA VAL A 136 7.93 -10.12 5.93
C VAL A 136 6.56 -9.44 6.10
N SER A 137 5.45 -10.14 5.76
CA SER A 137 4.10 -9.63 5.98
C SER A 137 3.76 -9.46 7.46
N MET A 138 4.27 -10.34 8.34
CA MET A 138 4.12 -10.20 9.78
C MET A 138 4.82 -8.93 10.29
N ASN A 139 6.04 -8.63 9.85
CA ASN A 139 6.75 -7.40 10.17
C ASN A 139 5.97 -6.15 9.72
N ALA A 140 5.42 -6.17 8.50
CA ALA A 140 4.57 -5.08 8.02
C ALA A 140 3.36 -4.86 8.93
N MET A 141 2.64 -5.92 9.30
CA MET A 141 1.49 -5.83 10.21
C MET A 141 1.88 -5.36 11.62
N MET A 142 3.01 -5.85 12.15
CA MET A 142 3.51 -5.43 13.47
C MET A 142 3.93 -3.96 13.50
N ALA A 143 4.46 -3.44 12.39
CA ALA A 143 4.80 -2.03 12.26
C ALA A 143 3.58 -1.12 12.06
N SER A 144 2.45 -1.66 11.60
CA SER A 144 1.27 -0.87 11.18
C SER A 144 0.36 -0.48 12.34
N ASP A 145 -0.28 0.69 12.19
CA ASP A 145 -1.45 1.11 12.98
C ASP A 145 -2.74 0.62 12.31
N TYR A 146 -2.73 0.60 10.97
CA TYR A 146 -3.91 0.29 10.16
C TYR A 146 -3.60 -0.69 9.04
N LEU A 147 -4.60 -1.50 8.69
CA LEU A 147 -4.60 -2.34 7.50
C LEU A 147 -5.70 -1.88 6.54
N ILE A 148 -5.36 -1.73 5.28
CA ILE A 148 -6.31 -1.63 4.16
C ILE A 148 -6.23 -2.94 3.38
N VAL A 149 -7.39 -3.54 3.10
CA VAL A 149 -7.47 -4.80 2.38
C VAL A 149 -8.07 -4.57 0.99
N PRO A 150 -7.23 -4.48 -0.06
CA PRO A 150 -7.72 -4.41 -1.43
C PRO A 150 -8.37 -5.74 -1.84
N LEU A 151 -9.57 -5.65 -2.46
CA LEU A 151 -10.34 -6.78 -2.96
C LEU A 151 -10.69 -6.53 -4.42
N ASN A 152 -10.46 -7.49 -5.29
CA ASN A 152 -11.02 -7.41 -6.64
C ASN A 152 -12.51 -7.78 -6.62
N GLY A 153 -13.28 -7.25 -7.60
CA GLY A 153 -14.72 -7.49 -7.69
C GLY A 153 -15.10 -8.89 -8.19
N GLU A 154 -14.25 -9.91 -7.96
CA GLU A 154 -14.53 -11.29 -8.35
C GLU A 154 -15.32 -12.03 -7.25
N PRO A 155 -16.18 -13.00 -7.59
CA PRO A 155 -17.03 -13.71 -6.61
C PRO A 155 -16.24 -14.35 -5.46
N PHE A 156 -15.01 -14.81 -5.72
CA PHE A 156 -14.16 -15.46 -4.71
C PHE A 156 -13.21 -14.49 -3.98
N ALA A 157 -13.45 -13.18 -4.08
CA ALA A 157 -12.60 -12.17 -3.41
C ALA A 157 -12.62 -12.31 -1.88
N VAL A 158 -13.73 -12.83 -1.35
CA VAL A 158 -13.98 -12.96 0.09
C VAL A 158 -13.41 -14.27 0.67
N ASP A 159 -13.18 -15.29 -0.13
CA ASP A 159 -12.78 -16.64 0.35
C ASP A 159 -11.46 -16.64 1.14
N GLY A 160 -10.50 -15.78 0.76
CA GLY A 160 -9.22 -15.63 1.46
C GLY A 160 -9.26 -14.83 2.75
N MET A 161 -10.37 -14.12 3.01
CA MET A 161 -10.48 -13.17 4.13
C MET A 161 -10.33 -13.81 5.50
N GLY A 162 -10.84 -15.05 5.68
CA GLY A 162 -10.71 -15.76 6.95
C GLY A 162 -9.25 -15.85 7.45
N LYS A 163 -8.31 -16.10 6.54
CA LYS A 163 -6.87 -16.15 6.88
C LYS A 163 -6.33 -14.77 7.26
N ILE A 164 -6.75 -13.72 6.57
CA ILE A 164 -6.35 -12.34 6.89
C ILE A 164 -6.87 -11.95 8.28
N ILE A 165 -8.15 -12.22 8.56
CA ILE A 165 -8.79 -11.93 9.85
C ILE A 165 -8.13 -12.73 10.99
N GLN A 166 -7.82 -14.00 10.75
CA GLN A 166 -7.10 -14.82 11.73
C GLN A 166 -5.73 -14.19 12.04
N ARG A 167 -4.92 -13.89 11.02
CA ARG A 167 -3.61 -13.27 11.19
C ARG A 167 -3.72 -11.90 11.88
N TYR A 168 -4.69 -11.08 11.49
CA TYR A 168 -4.97 -9.81 12.15
C TYR A 168 -5.23 -9.99 13.66
N LYS A 169 -6.05 -10.96 14.06
CA LYS A 169 -6.35 -11.23 15.47
C LYS A 169 -5.08 -11.65 16.25
N GLU A 170 -4.24 -12.49 15.65
CA GLU A 170 -2.96 -12.91 16.24
C GLU A 170 -2.03 -11.70 16.48
N ILE A 171 -1.84 -10.87 15.47
CA ILE A 171 -0.98 -9.67 15.55
C ILE A 171 -1.57 -8.65 16.53
N LYS A 172 -2.88 -8.39 16.47
CA LYS A 172 -3.54 -7.48 17.41
C LYS A 172 -3.36 -7.92 18.86
N ALA A 173 -3.48 -9.21 19.14
CA ALA A 173 -3.26 -9.75 20.48
C ALA A 173 -1.81 -9.55 20.94
N LEU A 174 -0.81 -9.72 20.05
CA LEU A 174 0.58 -9.44 20.37
C LEU A 174 0.80 -7.95 20.64
N LYS A 175 0.28 -7.05 19.81
CA LYS A 175 0.42 -5.59 19.99
C LYS A 175 -0.23 -5.09 21.29
N ASN A 176 -1.37 -5.66 21.66
CA ASN A 176 -2.05 -5.31 22.91
C ASN A 176 -1.19 -5.55 24.16
N ASN A 177 -0.28 -6.53 24.13
CA ASN A 177 0.66 -6.78 25.23
C ASN A 177 1.66 -5.62 25.44
N PHE A 178 1.80 -4.73 24.46
CA PHE A 178 2.66 -3.56 24.49
C PHE A 178 1.88 -2.24 24.55
N ASN A 179 0.58 -2.29 24.89
CA ASN A 179 -0.35 -1.15 24.85
C ASN A 179 -0.44 -0.47 23.48
N GLU A 180 -0.33 -1.25 22.41
CA GLU A 180 -0.45 -0.81 21.03
C GLU A 180 -1.66 -1.46 20.36
N ASP A 181 -2.18 -0.84 19.32
CA ASP A 181 -3.33 -1.36 18.58
C ASP A 181 -2.99 -1.60 17.11
N LEU A 182 -3.81 -2.41 16.48
CA LEU A 182 -3.88 -2.61 15.05
C LEU A 182 -5.35 -2.62 14.66
N GLN A 183 -5.71 -1.85 13.65
CA GLN A 183 -7.09 -1.77 13.17
C GLN A 183 -7.16 -2.11 11.69
N ILE A 184 -8.19 -2.85 11.27
CA ILE A 184 -8.55 -2.91 9.85
C ILE A 184 -9.33 -1.62 9.55
N LEU A 185 -8.67 -0.70 8.83
CA LEU A 185 -9.26 0.57 8.43
C LEU A 185 -10.42 0.36 7.45
N GLY A 186 -10.28 -0.63 6.58
CA GLY A 186 -11.35 -1.03 5.69
C GLY A 186 -10.94 -1.92 4.54
N TYR A 187 -11.97 -2.26 3.74
CA TYR A 187 -11.89 -3.08 2.54
C TYR A 187 -12.13 -2.19 1.32
N VAL A 188 -11.16 -2.08 0.41
CA VAL A 188 -11.28 -1.29 -0.81
C VAL A 188 -11.46 -2.20 -2.02
N PHE A 189 -12.56 -2.01 -2.75
CA PHE A 189 -12.79 -2.73 -3.99
C PHE A 189 -11.99 -2.11 -5.13
N THR A 190 -11.20 -2.95 -5.79
CA THR A 190 -10.28 -2.58 -6.88
C THR A 190 -10.59 -3.39 -8.13
N LEU A 191 -10.07 -2.95 -9.28
CA LEU A 191 -10.23 -3.61 -10.57
C LEU A 191 -11.70 -3.85 -10.95
N ILE A 192 -12.59 -2.96 -10.50
CA ILE A 192 -14.03 -3.07 -10.70
C ILE A 192 -14.38 -2.93 -12.18
N ARG A 193 -15.12 -3.90 -12.70
CA ARG A 193 -15.69 -3.89 -14.06
C ARG A 193 -17.17 -3.54 -13.97
N LYS A 194 -17.73 -3.00 -15.05
CA LYS A 194 -19.17 -2.81 -15.17
C LYS A 194 -19.87 -4.18 -15.40
N CYS A 195 -19.97 -4.97 -14.36
CA CYS A 195 -20.73 -6.23 -14.37
C CYS A 195 -21.26 -6.47 -12.95
N GLY A 196 -22.46 -7.07 -12.80
CA GLY A 196 -23.12 -7.27 -11.51
C GLY A 196 -22.36 -8.13 -10.50
N LEU A 197 -21.29 -8.83 -10.92
CA LEU A 197 -20.50 -9.73 -10.06
C LEU A 197 -19.86 -9.02 -8.86
N HIS A 198 -19.58 -7.71 -8.99
CA HIS A 198 -18.98 -6.98 -7.89
C HIS A 198 -19.99 -6.59 -6.80
N ASP A 199 -21.26 -6.40 -7.16
CA ASP A 199 -22.33 -6.20 -6.18
C ASP A 199 -22.53 -7.48 -5.35
N ASP A 200 -22.41 -8.66 -5.97
CA ASP A 200 -22.44 -9.95 -5.28
C ASP A 200 -21.25 -10.08 -4.32
N ALA A 201 -20.04 -9.68 -4.72
CA ALA A 201 -18.88 -9.71 -3.85
C ALA A 201 -19.01 -8.76 -2.63
N LYS A 202 -19.59 -7.57 -2.84
CA LYS A 202 -19.90 -6.64 -1.75
C LYS A 202 -20.96 -7.21 -0.79
N ALA A 203 -22.03 -7.76 -1.33
CA ALA A 203 -23.08 -8.37 -0.53
C ALA A 203 -22.54 -9.57 0.27
N ALA A 204 -21.69 -10.39 -0.34
CA ALA A 204 -21.01 -11.49 0.32
C ALA A 204 -20.12 -10.99 1.47
N LEU A 205 -19.33 -9.95 1.25
CA LEU A 205 -18.47 -9.36 2.28
C LEU A 205 -19.32 -8.78 3.44
N ALA A 206 -20.39 -8.05 3.13
CA ALA A 206 -21.30 -7.50 4.13
C ALA A 206 -21.94 -8.61 4.98
N THR A 207 -22.38 -9.69 4.34
CA THR A 207 -22.94 -10.87 5.02
C THR A 207 -21.92 -11.54 5.96
N GLN A 208 -20.67 -11.70 5.49
CA GLN A 208 -19.61 -12.29 6.31
C GLN A 208 -19.22 -11.37 7.48
N HIS A 209 -19.17 -10.05 7.22
CA HIS A 209 -18.92 -9.04 8.25
C HIS A 209 -19.97 -9.11 9.36
N GLU A 210 -21.27 -9.16 9.01
CA GLU A 210 -22.36 -9.28 9.95
C GLU A 210 -22.33 -10.62 10.70
N LYS A 211 -22.14 -11.73 9.97
CA LYS A 211 -22.16 -13.09 10.54
C LYS A 211 -20.99 -13.37 11.48
N TYR A 212 -19.79 -12.88 11.18
CA TYR A 212 -18.56 -13.21 11.91
C TYR A 212 -17.99 -12.05 12.71
N GLY A 213 -18.61 -10.88 12.69
CA GLY A 213 -18.10 -9.67 13.37
C GLY A 213 -16.73 -9.25 12.88
N TRP A 214 -16.49 -9.31 11.57
CA TRP A 214 -15.20 -8.90 11.02
C TRP A 214 -14.96 -7.41 11.25
N PRO A 215 -13.76 -6.99 11.67
CA PRO A 215 -13.47 -5.59 11.91
C PRO A 215 -13.32 -4.80 10.60
N GLY A 216 -13.44 -3.48 10.69
CA GLY A 216 -13.35 -2.58 9.54
C GLY A 216 -14.69 -2.43 8.79
N SER A 217 -14.70 -1.56 7.80
CA SER A 217 -15.86 -1.33 6.93
C SER A 217 -15.45 -1.24 5.48
N ILE A 218 -16.38 -1.41 4.54
CA ILE A 218 -16.10 -1.22 3.12
C ILE A 218 -15.87 0.28 2.86
N PHE A 219 -14.84 0.59 2.06
CA PHE A 219 -14.65 1.95 1.56
C PHE A 219 -15.76 2.31 0.57
N ASN A 220 -16.22 3.56 0.61
CA ASN A 220 -17.17 4.08 -0.37
C ASN A 220 -16.49 4.22 -1.74
N THR A 221 -15.21 4.54 -1.72
CA THR A 221 -14.39 4.67 -2.92
C THR A 221 -14.09 3.30 -3.53
N GLU A 222 -14.28 3.21 -4.85
CA GLU A 222 -13.98 2.04 -5.67
C GLU A 222 -12.98 2.37 -6.76
N ILE A 223 -11.98 1.52 -6.93
CA ILE A 223 -11.00 1.67 -8.00
C ILE A 223 -11.44 0.84 -9.21
N LYS A 224 -11.91 1.49 -10.25
CA LYS A 224 -12.36 0.84 -11.47
C LYS A 224 -11.16 0.29 -12.27
N GLN A 225 -11.39 -0.82 -12.95
CA GLN A 225 -10.39 -1.31 -13.90
C GLN A 225 -10.16 -0.26 -14.98
N ASN A 226 -8.91 0.14 -15.14
CA ASN A 226 -8.52 1.19 -16.07
C ASN A 226 -7.21 0.82 -16.77
N VAL A 227 -7.17 0.95 -18.08
CA VAL A 227 -5.97 0.66 -18.88
C VAL A 227 -4.78 1.54 -18.46
N CYS A 228 -5.04 2.78 -18.03
CA CYS A 228 -3.99 3.71 -17.60
C CYS A 228 -3.25 3.20 -16.36
N LEU A 229 -3.92 2.48 -15.44
CA LEU A 229 -3.28 1.88 -14.27
C LEU A 229 -2.31 0.76 -14.66
N ALA A 230 -2.66 -0.05 -15.66
CA ALA A 230 -1.77 -1.09 -16.18
C ALA A 230 -0.59 -0.47 -16.96
N GLU A 231 -0.86 0.52 -17.80
CA GLU A 231 0.16 1.19 -18.59
C GLU A 231 1.13 2.03 -17.74
N SER A 232 0.64 2.73 -16.72
CA SER A 232 1.51 3.47 -15.79
C SER A 232 2.47 2.54 -15.07
N GLY A 233 2.00 1.39 -14.57
CA GLY A 233 2.85 0.38 -13.96
C GLY A 233 3.90 -0.18 -14.94
N ALA A 234 3.50 -0.49 -16.18
CA ALA A 234 4.42 -0.94 -17.23
C ALA A 234 5.49 0.12 -17.59
N ARG A 235 5.16 1.41 -17.47
CA ARG A 235 6.07 2.54 -17.66
C ARG A 235 6.82 2.96 -16.39
N ARG A 236 6.68 2.19 -15.31
CA ARG A 236 7.37 2.44 -14.03
C ARG A 236 7.04 3.80 -13.45
N THR A 237 5.76 4.15 -13.41
CA THR A 237 5.28 5.40 -12.84
C THR A 237 3.89 5.22 -12.24
N ASN A 238 3.42 6.18 -11.46
CA ASN A 238 2.05 6.25 -10.97
C ASN A 238 1.11 6.83 -12.04
N VAL A 239 -0.21 6.75 -11.84
CA VAL A 239 -1.19 7.19 -12.83
C VAL A 239 -1.26 8.72 -12.98
N PHE A 240 -0.89 9.48 -11.95
CA PHE A 240 -0.88 10.94 -11.98
C PHE A 240 0.20 11.43 -12.94
N ASP A 241 1.44 11.04 -12.68
CA ASP A 241 2.59 11.40 -13.52
C ASP A 241 2.42 10.84 -14.95
N TYR A 242 1.84 9.63 -15.09
CA TYR A 242 1.55 9.08 -16.40
C TYR A 242 0.56 9.94 -17.19
N ALA A 243 -0.46 10.48 -16.53
CA ALA A 243 -1.40 11.41 -17.18
C ALA A 243 -0.71 12.70 -17.67
N GLU A 244 0.26 13.20 -16.89
CA GLU A 244 1.05 14.40 -17.26
C GLU A 244 2.01 14.14 -18.42
N MET A 245 2.61 12.95 -18.50
CA MET A 245 3.48 12.54 -19.60
C MET A 245 2.75 12.42 -20.96
N LEU A 246 1.42 12.31 -20.95
CA LEU A 246 0.65 12.15 -22.18
C LEU A 246 0.54 13.49 -22.94
N PRO A 247 0.92 13.53 -24.22
CA PRO A 247 0.85 14.76 -25.01
C PRO A 247 -0.61 15.14 -25.33
N ASP A 248 -0.90 16.44 -25.37
CA ASP A 248 -2.22 16.99 -25.70
C ASP A 248 -2.41 17.28 -27.20
N ASN A 249 -1.60 16.65 -28.06
CA ASN A 249 -1.44 17.01 -29.47
C ASN A 249 -2.55 16.48 -30.40
N ASN A 250 -3.40 15.54 -29.94
CA ASN A 250 -4.49 14.98 -30.73
C ASN A 250 -5.65 14.50 -29.85
N PHE A 251 -6.81 14.21 -30.50
CA PHE A 251 -8.02 13.77 -29.81
C PHE A 251 -7.85 12.46 -29.02
N MET A 252 -7.09 11.49 -29.57
CA MET A 252 -6.87 10.21 -28.88
C MET A 252 -6.07 10.39 -27.59
N ASN A 253 -5.00 11.20 -27.62
CA ASN A 253 -4.17 11.48 -26.45
C ASN A 253 -4.93 12.24 -25.38
N ARG A 254 -5.76 13.23 -25.76
CA ARG A 254 -6.62 13.96 -24.83
C ARG A 254 -7.63 13.04 -24.14
N ASN A 255 -8.27 12.13 -24.89
CA ASN A 255 -9.20 11.17 -24.31
C ASN A 255 -8.49 10.19 -23.36
N LYS A 256 -7.28 9.76 -23.72
CA LYS A 256 -6.47 8.89 -22.88
C LYS A 256 -6.06 9.61 -21.59
N LYS A 257 -5.57 10.84 -21.68
CA LYS A 257 -5.25 11.68 -20.53
C LYS A 257 -6.45 11.85 -19.60
N ALA A 258 -7.63 12.18 -20.15
CA ALA A 258 -8.87 12.27 -19.38
C ALA A 258 -9.24 10.95 -18.68
N THR A 259 -8.96 9.81 -19.33
CA THR A 259 -9.17 8.47 -18.73
C THR A 259 -8.20 8.21 -17.58
N CYS A 260 -6.93 8.61 -17.72
CA CYS A 260 -5.93 8.50 -16.65
C CYS A 260 -6.29 9.41 -15.47
N MET A 261 -6.73 10.66 -15.74
CA MET A 261 -7.16 11.60 -14.70
C MET A 261 -8.35 11.08 -13.89
N LYS A 262 -9.30 10.37 -14.54
CA LYS A 262 -10.39 9.71 -13.81
C LYS A 262 -9.92 8.62 -12.88
N ALA A 263 -8.86 7.88 -13.23
CA ALA A 263 -8.26 6.89 -12.33
C ALA A 263 -7.49 7.58 -11.19
N ALA A 264 -6.78 8.67 -11.47
CA ALA A 264 -6.10 9.48 -10.47
C ALA A 264 -7.10 10.06 -9.46
N GLU A 265 -8.26 10.55 -9.92
CA GLU A 265 -9.31 11.09 -9.06
C GLU A 265 -9.84 10.04 -8.08
N GLN A 266 -10.03 8.78 -8.50
CA GLN A 266 -10.43 7.71 -7.58
C GLN A 266 -9.41 7.47 -6.46
N TYR A 267 -8.12 7.64 -6.73
CA TYR A 267 -7.10 7.55 -5.67
C TYR A 267 -7.05 8.78 -4.77
N LYS A 268 -7.40 9.97 -5.27
CA LYS A 268 -7.62 11.15 -4.42
C LYS A 268 -8.83 10.94 -3.50
N GLU A 269 -9.93 10.43 -4.04
CA GLU A 269 -11.12 10.07 -3.23
C GLU A 269 -10.76 9.03 -2.15
N LEU A 270 -9.96 8.00 -2.49
CA LEU A 270 -9.49 7.01 -1.52
C LEU A 270 -8.61 7.65 -0.45
N ALA A 271 -7.68 8.52 -0.83
CA ALA A 271 -6.84 9.25 0.12
C ALA A 271 -7.67 10.12 1.07
N MET A 272 -8.65 10.85 0.56
CA MET A 272 -9.57 11.65 1.39
C MET A 272 -10.36 10.79 2.36
N GLU A 273 -10.86 9.63 1.93
CA GLU A 273 -11.58 8.70 2.81
C GLU A 273 -10.65 8.09 3.87
N ILE A 274 -9.39 7.80 3.53
CA ILE A 274 -8.36 7.38 4.50
C ILE A 274 -8.16 8.48 5.55
N LEU A 275 -7.95 9.74 5.14
CA LEU A 275 -7.78 10.87 6.06
C LEU A 275 -8.94 10.98 7.05
N GLN A 276 -10.17 10.89 6.54
CA GLN A 276 -11.38 10.92 7.37
C GLN A 276 -11.38 9.78 8.40
N ARG A 277 -11.05 8.54 7.96
CA ARG A 277 -11.09 7.36 8.83
C ARG A 277 -9.99 7.34 9.89
N VAL A 278 -8.82 7.93 9.61
CA VAL A 278 -7.72 8.05 10.59
C VAL A 278 -7.83 9.34 11.44
N GLY A 279 -8.86 10.16 11.22
CA GLY A 279 -9.11 11.39 11.98
C GLY A 279 -8.16 12.54 11.65
N MET A 280 -7.57 12.55 10.45
CA MET A 280 -6.72 13.65 9.96
C MET A 280 -7.53 14.59 9.06
N ARG A 281 -7.20 15.89 9.10
CA ARG A 281 -7.79 16.90 8.23
C ARG A 281 -6.81 17.21 7.11
N GLN A 282 -7.33 17.63 5.95
CA GLN A 282 -6.46 18.17 4.89
C GLN A 282 -5.63 19.34 5.45
N PRO A 283 -4.35 19.44 5.09
CA PRO A 283 -3.58 20.64 5.36
C PRO A 283 -4.35 21.83 4.77
N ILE A 284 -4.49 22.90 5.55
CA ILE A 284 -5.07 24.14 5.06
C ILE A 284 -4.09 24.67 4.03
N GLU A 285 -4.51 24.78 2.76
CA GLU A 285 -3.71 25.51 1.77
C GLU A 285 -3.39 26.87 2.37
N SER A 286 -2.11 27.11 2.68
CA SER A 286 -1.64 28.46 2.99
C SER A 286 -1.74 29.24 1.69
N ASN A 287 -2.82 30.02 1.54
CA ASN A 287 -2.89 31.07 0.53
C ASN A 287 -1.79 32.08 0.85
N GLU A 288 -0.62 31.90 0.24
CA GLU A 288 0.39 32.94 0.05
C GLU A 288 0.50 33.29 -1.43
#